data_ba650247f63cf11b45d14639a40b9b6b
#
_entry.id   ba650247f63cf11b45d14639a40b9b6b
#
_cell.length_a   1.000
_cell.length_b   1.000
_cell.length_c   1.000
_cell.angle_alpha   90.00
_cell.angle_beta   90.00
_cell.angle_gamma   90.00
#
_symmetry.space_group_name_H-M   'P 1'
#
loop_
_entity.id
_entity.type
_entity.pdbx_description
1 polymer ?
#
loop_
_entity_poly.entity_id
_entity_poly.type
_entity_poly.pdbx_seq_one_letter_code
_entity_poly.pdbx_strand_id
1 'polypeptide(L)'
;MFKLRAAIKKEILLLMRDWGGLGILFIMPSILLVTITLIQQSTFREAGSSVMPIVLVNNDGGELGKTIEKNISETESLKLIQKQDGKTIDETTARKLVSSGKYQIALVIPENLSAGLESRINSNVEKILAEFSLDESDSAQTDVAEQPQEKLAKIKLYFDPAAGETFRNSVKNDIEKMMSKVESKKIYTVFEEQMGIETEGNMMDDNAIQFEEIIAQKGEDGIVPNTVQHNVPAWILFGIFFIVVPLGINIVKEKNLGTIIRIRTSPVSYATIASGKIITYTLICLIQFVLMLLIARFIFPELGLIPFKPGGKLIPMTIVVIFSSFAAIGLGILIGTIMKTQEQSAPFGAIFTIIISAIGGIWVPVYLMPEIMQKVAVFSPMNWGITAFYDIILRNGSLMDISKELLFLFLFFVGTFMLSVWINKRNNLI
;
A
#
# COMPACT_ATOMS: atom_id res chain seq x y z
N MET A 1 -15.83 36.97 25.43
CA MET A 1 -14.54 36.27 25.60
C MET A 1 -14.48 35.40 26.86
N PHE A 2 -14.87 35.89 28.04
CA PHE A 2 -14.82 35.10 29.29
C PHE A 2 -15.59 33.77 29.22
N LYS A 3 -16.84 33.77 28.69
CA LYS A 3 -17.69 32.58 28.56
C LYS A 3 -17.05 31.49 27.68
N LEU A 4 -16.41 31.89 26.56
CA LEU A 4 -15.73 30.96 25.68
C LEU A 4 -14.49 30.33 26.34
N ARG A 5 -13.68 31.13 27.04
CA ARG A 5 -12.55 30.63 27.84
C ARG A 5 -12.98 29.62 28.91
N ALA A 6 -14.13 29.89 29.57
CA ALA A 6 -14.69 28.96 30.56
C ALA A 6 -15.16 27.66 29.91
N ALA A 7 -15.76 27.71 28.70
CA ALA A 7 -16.15 26.53 27.95
C ALA A 7 -14.93 25.68 27.52
N ILE A 8 -13.89 26.30 26.98
CA ILE A 8 -12.63 25.63 26.62
C ILE A 8 -11.98 24.99 27.86
N LYS A 9 -11.86 25.73 28.96
CA LYS A 9 -11.28 25.21 30.21
C LYS A 9 -12.06 24.00 30.73
N LYS A 10 -13.39 24.02 30.66
CA LYS A 10 -14.25 22.89 31.02
C LYS A 10 -13.91 21.65 30.18
N GLU A 11 -13.86 21.79 28.86
CA GLU A 11 -13.60 20.66 27.96
C GLU A 11 -12.17 20.08 28.19
N ILE A 12 -11.17 20.94 28.36
CA ILE A 12 -9.79 20.51 28.68
C ILE A 12 -9.77 19.73 30.01
N LEU A 13 -10.44 20.23 31.06
CA LEU A 13 -10.47 19.55 32.35
C LEU A 13 -11.21 18.21 32.29
N LEU A 14 -12.28 18.10 31.49
CA LEU A 14 -12.98 16.83 31.30
C LEU A 14 -12.06 15.79 30.63
N LEU A 15 -11.33 16.19 29.59
CA LEU A 15 -10.39 15.32 28.91
C LEU A 15 -9.18 14.94 29.77
N MET A 16 -8.59 15.89 30.48
CA MET A 16 -7.46 15.61 31.39
C MET A 16 -7.83 14.65 32.55
N ARG A 17 -9.10 14.56 32.92
CA ARG A 17 -9.58 13.62 33.94
C ARG A 17 -9.91 12.25 33.36
N ASP A 18 -9.97 12.11 32.05
CA ASP A 18 -10.23 10.86 31.34
C ASP A 18 -8.92 10.28 30.77
N TRP A 19 -8.06 9.77 31.66
CA TRP A 19 -6.79 9.16 31.28
C TRP A 19 -6.97 7.98 30.31
N GLY A 20 -8.05 7.21 30.45
CA GLY A 20 -8.34 6.07 29.56
C GLY A 20 -8.65 6.55 28.15
N GLY A 21 -9.55 7.55 28.02
CA GLY A 21 -9.89 8.13 26.74
C GLY A 21 -8.72 8.82 26.06
N LEU A 22 -7.89 9.56 26.79
CA LEU A 22 -6.67 10.16 26.28
C LEU A 22 -5.64 9.10 25.86
N GLY A 23 -5.45 8.05 26.67
CA GLY A 23 -4.55 6.94 26.34
C GLY A 23 -4.94 6.28 25.01
N ILE A 24 -6.19 5.93 24.85
CA ILE A 24 -6.70 5.32 23.61
C ILE A 24 -6.52 6.30 22.43
N LEU A 25 -6.80 7.58 22.62
CA LEU A 25 -6.74 8.58 21.56
C LEU A 25 -5.31 8.80 21.00
N PHE A 26 -4.29 8.78 21.87
CA PHE A 26 -2.92 9.05 21.45
C PHE A 26 -2.12 7.77 21.19
N ILE A 27 -2.25 6.77 22.06
CA ILE A 27 -1.44 5.54 22.01
C ILE A 27 -1.88 4.64 20.88
N MET A 28 -3.20 4.41 20.70
CA MET A 28 -3.71 3.48 19.69
C MET A 28 -3.31 3.89 18.26
N PRO A 29 -3.56 5.13 17.78
CA PRO A 29 -3.14 5.50 16.42
C PRO A 29 -1.62 5.52 16.26
N SER A 30 -0.86 5.84 17.32
CA SER A 30 0.60 5.82 17.29
C SER A 30 1.16 4.40 17.16
N ILE A 31 0.60 3.43 17.89
CA ILE A 31 0.95 2.01 17.76
C ILE A 31 0.58 1.51 16.37
N LEU A 32 -0.62 1.83 15.86
CA LEU A 32 -1.05 1.42 14.54
C LEU A 32 -0.15 2.03 13.45
N LEU A 33 0.22 3.30 13.56
CA LEU A 33 1.16 3.94 12.64
C LEU A 33 2.48 3.15 12.57
N VAL A 34 3.08 2.82 13.70
CA VAL A 34 4.36 2.10 13.74
C VAL A 34 4.18 0.67 13.23
N THR A 35 3.22 -0.07 13.80
CA THR A 35 3.05 -1.50 13.51
C THR A 35 2.68 -1.75 12.06
N ILE A 36 1.70 -1.02 11.52
CA ILE A 36 1.27 -1.21 10.13
C ILE A 36 2.36 -0.76 9.16
N THR A 37 3.10 0.31 9.46
CA THR A 37 4.21 0.74 8.61
C THR A 37 5.33 -0.31 8.58
N LEU A 38 5.67 -0.93 9.71
CA LEU A 38 6.63 -2.03 9.78
C LEU A 38 6.16 -3.26 8.98
N ILE A 39 4.90 -3.66 9.14
CA ILE A 39 4.33 -4.80 8.41
C ILE A 39 4.33 -4.54 6.91
N GLN A 40 3.88 -3.38 6.48
CA GLN A 40 3.83 -3.06 5.05
C GLN A 40 5.21 -2.89 4.45
N GLN A 41 6.16 -2.30 5.17
CA GLN A 41 7.53 -2.17 4.68
C GLN A 41 8.23 -3.53 4.59
N SER A 42 8.01 -4.46 5.53
CA SER A 42 8.56 -5.81 5.44
C SER A 42 8.01 -6.52 4.19
N THR A 43 6.72 -6.40 3.93
CA THR A 43 6.09 -6.98 2.73
C THR A 43 6.67 -6.41 1.43
N PHE A 44 6.95 -5.10 1.37
CA PHE A 44 7.60 -4.48 0.19
C PHE A 44 9.11 -4.72 0.16
N ARG A 45 9.78 -4.87 1.30
CA ARG A 45 11.21 -5.22 1.39
C ARG A 45 11.44 -6.69 1.02
N GLU A 46 10.53 -7.57 1.41
CA GLU A 46 10.59 -8.99 1.04
C GLU A 46 10.36 -9.20 -0.46
N ALA A 47 9.63 -8.30 -1.14
CA ALA A 47 9.54 -8.27 -2.59
C ALA A 47 10.78 -7.69 -3.29
N GLY A 48 11.67 -6.97 -2.58
CA GLY A 48 12.79 -6.25 -3.20
C GLY A 48 14.17 -6.37 -2.53
N SER A 49 14.32 -6.95 -1.33
CA SER A 49 15.62 -7.02 -0.63
C SER A 49 15.77 -8.13 0.43
N SER A 50 14.78 -8.96 0.72
CA SER A 50 15.03 -10.19 1.46
C SER A 50 15.47 -11.27 0.50
N VAL A 51 16.62 -11.86 0.79
CA VAL A 51 17.12 -13.04 0.06
C VAL A 51 16.12 -14.17 0.26
N MET A 52 15.23 -14.36 -0.73
CA MET A 52 14.15 -15.36 -0.64
C MET A 52 14.71 -16.76 -0.89
N PRO A 53 14.53 -17.72 0.03
CA PRO A 53 14.96 -19.08 -0.19
C PRO A 53 14.05 -19.75 -1.23
N ILE A 54 14.63 -20.14 -2.37
CA ILE A 54 14.01 -20.93 -3.43
C ILE A 54 14.61 -22.34 -3.46
N VAL A 55 13.75 -23.35 -3.39
CA VAL A 55 14.19 -24.74 -3.58
C VAL A 55 14.36 -24.98 -5.08
N LEU A 56 15.56 -25.34 -5.51
CA LEU A 56 15.85 -25.68 -6.90
C LEU A 56 16.11 -27.18 -7.05
N VAL A 57 15.35 -27.80 -7.94
CA VAL A 57 15.60 -29.17 -8.42
C VAL A 57 15.96 -29.06 -9.89
N ASN A 58 17.21 -29.31 -10.21
CA ASN A 58 17.70 -29.29 -11.58
C ASN A 58 17.94 -30.74 -12.06
N ASN A 59 17.02 -31.23 -12.91
CA ASN A 59 17.12 -32.54 -13.55
C ASN A 59 17.71 -32.44 -14.96
N ASP A 60 17.95 -31.22 -15.48
CA ASP A 60 18.52 -30.97 -16.78
C ASP A 60 20.07 -31.04 -16.72
N GLY A 61 20.66 -32.06 -17.30
CA GLY A 61 22.11 -32.22 -17.36
C GLY A 61 22.83 -31.27 -18.32
N GLY A 62 22.10 -30.44 -19.07
CA GLY A 62 22.62 -29.57 -20.11
C GLY A 62 23.11 -28.21 -19.64
N GLU A 63 23.51 -27.37 -20.59
CA GLU A 63 24.02 -26.01 -20.32
C GLU A 63 22.92 -25.07 -19.85
N LEU A 64 21.67 -25.25 -20.34
CA LEU A 64 20.58 -24.40 -19.98
C LEU A 64 20.23 -24.50 -18.50
N GLY A 65 20.17 -25.73 -17.96
CA GLY A 65 19.92 -25.94 -16.53
C GLY A 65 21.00 -25.31 -15.66
N LYS A 66 22.26 -25.37 -16.06
CA LYS A 66 23.39 -24.72 -15.35
C LYS A 66 23.31 -23.19 -15.46
N THR A 67 22.93 -22.67 -16.63
CA THR A 67 22.78 -21.23 -16.85
C THR A 67 21.63 -20.66 -16.02
N ILE A 68 20.50 -21.35 -15.92
CA ILE A 68 19.37 -20.98 -15.06
C ILE A 68 19.81 -20.96 -13.60
N GLU A 69 20.51 -22.01 -13.15
CA GLU A 69 21.04 -22.11 -11.79
C GLU A 69 21.99 -20.95 -11.46
N LYS A 70 22.93 -20.64 -12.40
CA LYS A 70 23.86 -19.53 -12.26
C LYS A 70 23.13 -18.18 -12.18
N ASN A 71 22.21 -17.90 -13.08
CA ASN A 71 21.45 -16.65 -13.10
C ASN A 71 20.61 -16.45 -11.83
N ILE A 72 20.01 -17.52 -11.30
CA ILE A 72 19.28 -17.46 -10.04
C ILE A 72 20.25 -17.21 -8.87
N SER A 73 21.44 -17.85 -8.88
CA SER A 73 22.44 -17.67 -7.82
C SER A 73 23.10 -16.30 -7.82
N GLU A 74 23.21 -15.65 -8.98
CA GLU A 74 23.73 -14.28 -9.14
C GLU A 74 22.68 -13.21 -8.80
N THR A 75 21.41 -13.59 -8.68
CA THR A 75 20.34 -12.68 -8.30
C THR A 75 20.39 -12.44 -6.79
N GLU A 76 20.77 -11.23 -6.35
CA GLU A 76 20.92 -10.88 -4.92
C GLU A 76 19.66 -11.13 -4.08
N SER A 77 18.49 -11.20 -4.72
CA SER A 77 17.19 -11.38 -4.07
C SER A 77 16.81 -12.86 -3.84
N LEU A 78 17.59 -13.85 -4.36
CA LEU A 78 17.23 -15.26 -4.30
C LEU A 78 18.34 -16.09 -3.66
N LYS A 79 17.99 -16.95 -2.70
CA LYS A 79 18.92 -17.92 -2.10
C LYS A 79 18.54 -19.32 -2.53
N LEU A 80 19.43 -19.94 -3.32
CA LEU A 80 19.22 -21.31 -3.78
C LEU A 80 19.37 -22.33 -2.66
N ILE A 81 18.39 -23.22 -2.55
CA ILE A 81 18.41 -24.39 -1.66
C ILE A 81 18.31 -25.65 -2.52
N GLN A 82 19.41 -26.38 -2.65
CA GLN A 82 19.48 -27.62 -3.45
C GLN A 82 19.65 -28.87 -2.58
N LYS A 83 20.07 -28.69 -1.32
CA LYS A 83 20.34 -29.79 -0.39
C LYS A 83 19.59 -29.56 0.92
N GLN A 84 19.04 -30.64 1.45
CA GLN A 84 18.50 -30.70 2.79
C GLN A 84 19.14 -31.84 3.54
N ASP A 85 19.67 -31.58 4.74
CA ASP A 85 20.35 -32.57 5.59
C ASP A 85 21.46 -33.36 4.84
N GLY A 86 22.18 -32.66 3.94
CA GLY A 86 23.29 -33.23 3.14
C GLY A 86 22.85 -34.02 1.91
N LYS A 87 21.55 -34.24 1.68
CA LYS A 87 21.01 -34.93 0.50
C LYS A 87 20.47 -33.96 -0.52
N THR A 88 20.63 -34.27 -1.81
CA THR A 88 20.00 -33.53 -2.91
C THR A 88 18.47 -33.63 -2.82
N ILE A 89 17.78 -32.52 -3.08
CA ILE A 89 16.31 -32.44 -3.01
C ILE A 89 15.77 -32.95 -4.36
N ASP A 90 14.90 -33.96 -4.34
CA ASP A 90 14.11 -34.40 -5.49
C ASP A 90 12.77 -33.65 -5.58
N GLU A 91 12.07 -33.78 -6.72
CA GLU A 91 10.80 -33.11 -6.97
C GLU A 91 9.74 -33.42 -5.88
N THR A 92 9.70 -34.66 -5.41
CA THR A 92 8.74 -35.10 -4.40
C THR A 92 9.00 -34.45 -3.04
N THR A 93 10.27 -34.33 -2.68
CA THR A 93 10.73 -33.66 -1.46
C THR A 93 10.50 -32.15 -1.56
N ALA A 94 10.86 -31.54 -2.70
CA ALA A 94 10.61 -30.12 -2.95
C ALA A 94 9.12 -29.76 -2.78
N ARG A 95 8.23 -30.55 -3.39
CA ARG A 95 6.78 -30.39 -3.23
C ARG A 95 6.32 -30.51 -1.78
N LYS A 96 6.85 -31.47 -1.02
CA LYS A 96 6.51 -31.62 0.41
C LYS A 96 6.99 -30.44 1.24
N LEU A 97 8.20 -29.94 0.97
CA LEU A 97 8.76 -28.80 1.67
C LEU A 97 7.94 -27.52 1.47
N VAL A 98 7.46 -27.31 0.25
CA VAL A 98 6.60 -26.16 -0.08
C VAL A 98 5.20 -26.36 0.51
N SER A 99 4.58 -27.54 0.35
CA SER A 99 3.24 -27.80 0.89
C SER A 99 3.17 -27.77 2.43
N SER A 100 4.32 -27.96 3.12
CA SER A 100 4.41 -27.86 4.58
C SER A 100 4.68 -26.42 5.07
N GLY A 101 4.80 -25.43 4.17
CA GLY A 101 5.09 -24.05 4.51
C GLY A 101 6.54 -23.79 4.94
N LYS A 102 7.46 -24.78 4.80
CA LYS A 102 8.88 -24.60 5.14
C LYS A 102 9.58 -23.68 4.16
N TYR A 103 9.21 -23.74 2.89
CA TYR A 103 9.64 -22.82 1.83
C TYR A 103 8.43 -22.34 1.04
N GLN A 104 8.49 -21.12 0.54
CA GLN A 104 7.37 -20.50 -0.17
C GLN A 104 7.29 -20.91 -1.63
N ILE A 105 8.43 -21.33 -2.23
CA ILE A 105 8.52 -21.66 -3.65
C ILE A 105 9.56 -22.74 -3.91
N ALA A 106 9.25 -23.61 -4.89
CA ALA A 106 10.21 -24.50 -5.50
C ALA A 106 10.14 -24.43 -7.04
N LEU A 107 11.31 -24.42 -7.66
CA LEU A 107 11.51 -24.47 -9.11
C LEU A 107 12.06 -25.85 -9.49
N VAL A 108 11.38 -26.53 -10.41
CA VAL A 108 11.82 -27.83 -10.93
C VAL A 108 12.09 -27.70 -12.42
N ILE A 109 13.34 -27.87 -12.79
CA ILE A 109 13.79 -27.92 -14.17
C ILE A 109 13.70 -29.39 -14.63
N PRO A 110 12.90 -29.69 -15.66
CA PRO A 110 12.74 -31.07 -16.14
C PRO A 110 13.98 -31.61 -16.86
N GLU A 111 14.03 -32.92 -17.00
CA GLU A 111 15.05 -33.58 -17.82
C GLU A 111 14.94 -33.17 -19.30
N ASN A 112 16.09 -33.11 -19.98
CA ASN A 112 16.20 -32.80 -21.41
C ASN A 112 15.64 -31.43 -21.86
N LEU A 113 15.52 -30.46 -20.94
CA LEU A 113 15.09 -29.09 -21.30
C LEU A 113 16.06 -28.43 -22.28
N SER A 114 17.39 -28.58 -22.05
CA SER A 114 18.45 -28.08 -22.95
C SER A 114 18.36 -28.67 -24.34
N ALA A 115 18.28 -29.98 -24.46
CA ALA A 115 18.21 -30.67 -25.75
C ALA A 115 16.92 -30.31 -26.54
N GLY A 116 15.77 -30.23 -25.86
CA GLY A 116 14.51 -29.85 -26.47
C GLY A 116 14.49 -28.40 -26.96
N LEU A 117 15.06 -27.46 -26.20
CA LEU A 117 15.19 -26.06 -26.63
C LEU A 117 16.15 -25.92 -27.81
N GLU A 118 17.29 -26.59 -27.78
CA GLU A 118 18.31 -26.57 -28.85
C GLU A 118 17.75 -27.12 -30.17
N SER A 119 17.07 -28.26 -30.12
CA SER A 119 16.40 -28.85 -31.28
C SER A 119 15.34 -27.89 -31.89
N ARG A 120 14.55 -27.23 -31.05
CA ARG A 120 13.54 -26.28 -31.50
C ARG A 120 14.15 -25.01 -32.10
N ILE A 121 15.20 -24.45 -31.48
CA ILE A 121 15.90 -23.29 -32.01
C ILE A 121 16.53 -23.60 -33.35
N ASN A 122 17.26 -24.73 -33.49
CA ASN A 122 17.88 -25.15 -34.71
C ASN A 122 16.83 -25.29 -35.83
N SER A 123 15.72 -25.97 -35.58
CA SER A 123 14.65 -26.14 -36.54
C SER A 123 14.01 -24.78 -36.97
N ASN A 124 13.86 -23.85 -36.04
CA ASN A 124 13.36 -22.53 -36.37
C ASN A 124 14.36 -21.69 -37.19
N VAL A 125 15.63 -21.72 -36.81
CA VAL A 125 16.70 -20.99 -37.54
C VAL A 125 16.86 -21.57 -38.93
N GLU A 126 16.88 -22.91 -39.10
CA GLU A 126 16.91 -23.57 -40.43
C GLU A 126 15.73 -23.14 -41.30
N LYS A 127 14.51 -23.04 -40.76
CA LYS A 127 13.33 -22.56 -41.49
C LYS A 127 13.49 -21.11 -41.96
N ILE A 128 13.98 -20.22 -41.07
CA ILE A 128 14.23 -18.83 -41.40
C ILE A 128 15.28 -18.72 -42.48
N LEU A 129 16.41 -19.44 -42.37
CA LEU A 129 17.45 -19.41 -43.36
C LEU A 129 16.99 -19.99 -44.70
N ALA A 130 16.17 -21.02 -44.69
CA ALA A 130 15.55 -21.59 -45.90
C ALA A 130 14.64 -20.59 -46.61
N GLU A 131 13.83 -19.80 -45.86
CA GLU A 131 13.02 -18.73 -46.42
C GLU A 131 13.84 -17.59 -47.02
N PHE A 132 14.96 -17.22 -46.39
CA PHE A 132 15.88 -16.20 -46.93
C PHE A 132 16.67 -16.66 -48.14
N SER A 133 16.98 -17.98 -48.28
CA SER A 133 17.70 -18.51 -49.42
C SER A 133 16.83 -18.77 -50.66
N LEU A 134 15.53 -18.67 -50.58
CA LEU A 134 14.58 -18.87 -51.68
C LEU A 134 14.37 -17.62 -52.58
N ASP A 135 15.03 -16.48 -52.27
CA ASP A 135 14.86 -15.22 -53.07
C ASP A 135 15.78 -15.15 -54.30
N GLU A 136 16.64 -16.19 -54.57
CA GLU A 136 17.45 -16.28 -55.82
C GLU A 136 17.27 -17.62 -56.52
N SER A 137 16.25 -17.79 -57.29
CA SER A 137 15.99 -18.81 -58.30
C SER A 137 15.10 -20.03 -57.92
N ASP A 138 13.99 -20.07 -58.66
CA ASP A 138 13.19 -21.19 -59.12
C ASP A 138 12.31 -21.97 -58.08
N SER A 139 11.05 -21.84 -58.34
CA SER A 139 9.93 -22.63 -57.83
C SER A 139 10.15 -24.13 -57.85
N ALA A 140 10.67 -24.71 -56.78
CA ALA A 140 10.50 -26.11 -56.47
C ALA A 140 9.82 -26.21 -55.10
N GLN A 141 8.53 -26.64 -55.12
CA GLN A 141 7.80 -27.07 -53.94
C GLN A 141 8.60 -28.20 -53.26
N THR A 142 9.37 -27.82 -52.24
CA THR A 142 9.88 -28.79 -51.31
C THR A 142 8.88 -28.87 -50.18
N ASP A 143 8.10 -29.95 -50.17
CA ASP A 143 7.31 -30.39 -49.01
C ASP A 143 8.26 -30.51 -47.82
N VAL A 144 8.39 -29.46 -47.02
CA VAL A 144 9.08 -29.55 -45.72
C VAL A 144 8.12 -30.36 -44.82
N ALA A 145 8.40 -31.65 -44.72
CA ALA A 145 7.71 -32.56 -43.81
C ALA A 145 7.66 -31.89 -42.43
N GLU A 146 6.44 -31.61 -41.93
CA GLU A 146 6.20 -31.26 -40.57
C GLU A 146 6.77 -32.32 -39.63
N GLN A 147 7.98 -32.14 -39.20
CA GLN A 147 8.51 -32.96 -38.09
C GLN A 147 7.65 -32.67 -36.86
N PRO A 148 7.18 -33.69 -36.15
CA PRO A 148 6.37 -33.52 -34.97
C PRO A 148 7.14 -32.65 -33.96
N GLN A 149 6.66 -31.45 -33.68
CA GLN A 149 7.21 -30.58 -32.66
C GLN A 149 7.16 -31.33 -31.33
N GLU A 150 8.28 -31.85 -30.88
CA GLU A 150 8.43 -32.42 -29.55
C GLU A 150 7.96 -31.33 -28.54
N LYS A 151 6.96 -31.68 -27.74
CA LYS A 151 6.47 -30.74 -26.71
C LYS A 151 7.59 -30.44 -25.72
N LEU A 152 8.08 -29.23 -25.73
CA LEU A 152 9.06 -28.76 -24.74
C LEU A 152 8.61 -29.15 -23.33
N ALA A 153 9.51 -29.76 -22.59
CA ALA A 153 9.28 -30.06 -21.18
C ALA A 153 9.06 -28.75 -20.39
N LYS A 154 7.99 -28.72 -19.60
CA LYS A 154 7.59 -27.49 -18.89
C LYS A 154 8.34 -27.37 -17.55
N ILE A 155 8.93 -26.23 -17.29
CA ILE A 155 9.44 -25.87 -15.97
C ILE A 155 8.25 -25.79 -15.00
N LYS A 156 8.37 -26.46 -13.84
CA LYS A 156 7.30 -26.48 -12.83
C LYS A 156 7.65 -25.54 -11.68
N LEU A 157 6.68 -24.69 -11.32
CA LEU A 157 6.75 -23.82 -10.16
C LEU A 157 5.74 -24.30 -9.13
N TYR A 158 6.23 -24.72 -7.97
CA TYR A 158 5.41 -25.08 -6.82
C TYR A 158 5.38 -23.92 -5.84
N PHE A 159 4.19 -23.49 -5.44
CA PHE A 159 3.98 -22.42 -4.47
C PHE A 159 3.32 -22.97 -3.21
N ASP A 160 3.68 -22.37 -2.06
CA ASP A 160 2.97 -22.58 -0.82
C ASP A 160 1.47 -22.26 -1.01
N PRO A 161 0.54 -23.11 -0.56
CA PRO A 161 -0.89 -22.82 -0.61
C PRO A 161 -1.30 -21.51 0.06
N ALA A 162 -0.55 -21.05 1.07
CA ALA A 162 -0.77 -19.78 1.75
C ALA A 162 -0.19 -18.56 1.01
N ALA A 163 0.59 -18.78 -0.06
CA ALA A 163 1.17 -17.69 -0.85
C ALA A 163 0.07 -16.91 -1.60
N GLY A 164 0.00 -15.61 -1.37
CA GLY A 164 -0.96 -14.73 -2.04
C GLY A 164 -0.79 -14.68 -3.56
N GLU A 165 -1.89 -14.43 -4.27
CA GLU A 165 -1.90 -14.40 -5.74
C GLU A 165 -0.92 -13.37 -6.33
N THR A 166 -0.85 -12.18 -5.73
CA THR A 166 0.09 -11.12 -6.14
C THR A 166 1.54 -11.58 -6.07
N PHE A 167 1.91 -12.27 -4.98
CA PHE A 167 3.24 -12.85 -4.82
C PHE A 167 3.55 -13.89 -5.90
N ARG A 168 2.62 -14.84 -6.12
CA ARG A 168 2.79 -15.88 -7.16
C ARG A 168 2.98 -15.28 -8.55
N ASN A 169 2.18 -14.27 -8.88
CA ASN A 169 2.26 -13.59 -10.19
C ASN A 169 3.59 -12.81 -10.32
N SER A 170 4.05 -12.12 -9.27
CA SER A 170 5.32 -11.40 -9.30
C SER A 170 6.49 -12.35 -9.55
N VAL A 171 6.60 -13.42 -8.76
CA VAL A 171 7.68 -14.40 -8.91
C VAL A 171 7.63 -15.11 -10.26
N LYS A 172 6.42 -15.47 -10.74
CA LYS A 172 6.25 -16.08 -12.06
C LYS A 172 6.73 -15.14 -13.16
N ASN A 173 6.36 -13.87 -13.13
CA ASN A 173 6.77 -12.88 -14.13
C ASN A 173 8.31 -12.67 -14.12
N ASP A 174 8.93 -12.64 -12.93
CA ASP A 174 10.37 -12.48 -12.81
C ASP A 174 11.13 -13.69 -13.39
N ILE A 175 10.63 -14.90 -13.11
CA ILE A 175 11.19 -16.13 -13.68
C ILE A 175 10.95 -16.18 -15.18
N GLU A 176 9.76 -15.85 -15.69
CA GLU A 176 9.47 -15.81 -17.12
C GLU A 176 10.37 -14.81 -17.85
N LYS A 177 10.59 -13.62 -17.28
CA LYS A 177 11.52 -12.62 -17.84
C LYS A 177 12.96 -13.13 -17.89
N MET A 178 13.42 -13.79 -16.83
CA MET A 178 14.75 -14.40 -16.80
C MET A 178 14.88 -15.51 -17.85
N MET A 179 13.87 -16.40 -17.98
CA MET A 179 13.86 -17.45 -18.97
C MET A 179 13.87 -16.91 -20.39
N SER A 180 13.06 -15.89 -20.68
CA SER A 180 13.03 -15.22 -21.98
C SER A 180 14.38 -14.62 -22.35
N LYS A 181 15.12 -14.04 -21.39
CA LYS A 181 16.49 -13.54 -21.63
C LYS A 181 17.47 -14.66 -21.99
N VAL A 182 17.38 -15.80 -21.29
CA VAL A 182 18.22 -16.98 -21.57
C VAL A 182 17.88 -17.58 -22.94
N GLU A 183 16.60 -17.73 -23.27
CA GLU A 183 16.12 -18.24 -24.56
C GLU A 183 16.59 -17.33 -25.71
N SER A 184 16.38 -16.02 -25.58
CA SER A 184 16.83 -15.05 -26.58
C SER A 184 18.35 -15.13 -26.82
N LYS A 185 19.15 -15.19 -25.74
CA LYS A 185 20.61 -15.34 -25.87
C LYS A 185 21.00 -16.59 -26.62
N LYS A 186 20.36 -17.73 -26.33
CA LYS A 186 20.64 -18.99 -27.03
C LYS A 186 20.26 -18.93 -28.51
N ILE A 187 19.10 -18.31 -28.84
CA ILE A 187 18.68 -18.09 -30.24
C ILE A 187 19.74 -17.30 -31.01
N TYR A 188 20.25 -16.21 -30.45
CA TYR A 188 21.29 -15.40 -31.09
C TYR A 188 22.57 -16.17 -31.27
N THR A 189 23.04 -16.92 -30.26
CA THR A 189 24.26 -17.74 -30.38
C THR A 189 24.13 -18.76 -31.49
N VAL A 190 23.03 -19.48 -31.60
CA VAL A 190 22.80 -20.45 -32.67
C VAL A 190 22.73 -19.79 -34.04
N PHE A 191 22.14 -18.61 -34.12
CA PHE A 191 22.04 -17.83 -35.36
C PHE A 191 23.44 -17.37 -35.83
N GLU A 192 24.29 -16.87 -34.92
CA GLU A 192 25.69 -16.48 -35.20
C GLU A 192 26.50 -17.68 -35.65
N GLU A 193 26.40 -18.85 -34.99
CA GLU A 193 27.08 -20.08 -35.35
C GLU A 193 26.72 -20.56 -36.76
N GLN A 194 25.42 -20.51 -37.12
CA GLN A 194 24.95 -20.97 -38.45
C GLN A 194 25.28 -19.99 -39.57
N MET A 195 25.34 -18.68 -39.27
CA MET A 195 25.71 -17.65 -40.26
C MET A 195 27.25 -17.50 -40.44
N GLY A 196 28.04 -18.15 -39.61
CA GLY A 196 29.50 -18.03 -39.65
C GLY A 196 30.02 -16.64 -39.32
N ILE A 197 29.27 -15.85 -38.57
CA ILE A 197 29.60 -14.49 -38.18
C ILE A 197 30.24 -14.57 -36.79
N GLU A 198 31.57 -14.50 -36.71
CA GLU A 198 32.25 -14.23 -35.44
C GLU A 198 32.12 -12.74 -35.14
N THR A 199 31.11 -12.39 -34.36
CA THR A 199 30.97 -11.04 -33.85
C THR A 199 31.85 -10.88 -32.61
N GLU A 200 32.99 -10.17 -32.74
CA GLU A 200 33.81 -9.74 -31.60
C GLU A 200 32.98 -8.69 -30.81
N GLY A 201 32.18 -9.16 -29.87
CA GLY A 201 31.42 -8.32 -28.95
C GLY A 201 30.09 -8.96 -28.60
N ASN A 202 29.78 -9.00 -27.31
CA ASN A 202 28.46 -9.37 -26.81
C ASN A 202 27.41 -8.35 -27.32
N MET A 203 26.84 -8.58 -28.51
CA MET A 203 25.75 -7.72 -29.06
C MET A 203 24.52 -7.63 -28.12
N MET A 204 24.47 -8.45 -27.08
CA MET A 204 23.37 -8.47 -26.10
C MET A 204 23.68 -7.84 -24.74
N ASP A 205 24.89 -7.36 -24.49
CA ASP A 205 25.19 -6.71 -23.19
C ASP A 205 24.71 -5.24 -23.15
N ASP A 206 24.44 -4.63 -24.29
CA ASP A 206 23.78 -3.35 -24.36
C ASP A 206 22.26 -3.54 -24.50
N ASN A 207 21.52 -3.30 -23.43
CA ASN A 207 20.07 -3.15 -23.52
C ASN A 207 19.75 -2.07 -24.54
N ALA A 208 19.42 -2.47 -25.79
CA ALA A 208 19.11 -1.57 -26.89
C ALA A 208 17.93 -0.63 -26.55
N ILE A 209 17.10 -1.03 -25.58
CA ILE A 209 16.01 -0.23 -25.03
C ILE A 209 16.32 0.03 -23.57
N GLN A 210 16.65 1.27 -23.23
CA GLN A 210 16.80 1.72 -21.86
C GLN A 210 15.51 2.41 -21.42
N PHE A 211 15.01 2.04 -20.24
CA PHE A 211 13.86 2.71 -19.63
C PHE A 211 14.39 3.74 -18.64
N GLU A 212 14.02 4.98 -18.82
CA GLU A 212 14.20 6.03 -17.82
C GLU A 212 12.90 6.15 -17.00
N GLU A 213 12.96 5.80 -15.74
CA GLU A 213 11.81 5.97 -14.85
C GLU A 213 11.73 7.42 -14.39
N ILE A 214 10.76 8.15 -14.90
CA ILE A 214 10.51 9.54 -14.53
C ILE A 214 9.23 9.63 -13.70
N ILE A 215 9.38 10.01 -12.44
CA ILE A 215 8.22 10.28 -11.56
C ILE A 215 7.68 11.67 -11.91
N ALA A 216 6.49 11.72 -12.51
CA ALA A 216 5.84 12.97 -12.92
C ALA A 216 5.37 13.78 -11.70
N GLN A 217 6.22 14.69 -11.21
CA GLN A 217 5.94 15.58 -10.08
C GLN A 217 6.05 17.05 -10.52
N LYS A 218 5.39 17.95 -9.79
CA LYS A 218 5.57 19.41 -9.99
C LYS A 218 6.87 19.84 -9.30
N GLY A 219 7.99 20.04 -10.05
CA GLY A 219 9.29 20.51 -9.55
C GLY A 219 10.35 19.42 -9.43
N GLU A 220 11.62 19.82 -9.27
CA GLU A 220 12.78 18.93 -9.26
C GLU A 220 13.02 18.20 -7.93
N ASP A 221 12.47 18.69 -6.81
CA ASP A 221 12.66 18.14 -5.45
C ASP A 221 11.55 17.16 -5.06
N GLY A 222 11.10 16.31 -5.96
CA GLY A 222 10.01 15.39 -5.69
C GLY A 222 10.33 14.30 -4.66
N ILE A 223 9.40 14.06 -3.75
CA ILE A 223 9.49 12.97 -2.77
C ILE A 223 9.11 11.66 -3.44
N VAL A 224 10.01 10.69 -3.48
CA VAL A 224 9.71 9.36 -4.02
C VAL A 224 8.60 8.70 -3.18
N PRO A 225 7.47 8.29 -3.80
CA PRO A 225 6.41 7.60 -3.09
C PRO A 225 6.93 6.32 -2.43
N ASN A 226 6.70 6.17 -1.14
CA ASN A 226 7.02 4.97 -0.40
C ASN A 226 5.95 4.68 0.66
N THR A 227 6.04 3.53 1.31
CA THR A 227 5.09 3.10 2.34
C THR A 227 4.93 4.13 3.47
N VAL A 228 6.02 4.79 3.87
CA VAL A 228 5.98 5.81 4.93
C VAL A 228 5.20 7.06 4.49
N GLN A 229 5.38 7.48 3.23
CA GLN A 229 4.67 8.65 2.68
C GLN A 229 3.16 8.44 2.55
N HIS A 230 2.70 7.19 2.44
CA HIS A 230 1.29 6.85 2.52
C HIS A 230 0.82 6.74 3.99
N ASN A 231 1.53 5.95 4.79
CA ASN A 231 1.07 5.56 6.12
C ASN A 231 1.02 6.73 7.10
N VAL A 232 2.00 7.63 7.08
CA VAL A 232 2.02 8.74 8.05
C VAL A 232 0.78 9.62 7.90
N PRO A 233 0.41 10.16 6.73
CA PRO A 233 -0.83 10.90 6.54
C PRO A 233 -2.09 10.07 6.84
N ALA A 234 -2.10 8.81 6.42
CA ALA A 234 -3.24 7.92 6.61
C ALA A 234 -3.56 7.71 8.10
N TRP A 235 -2.57 7.34 8.90
CA TRP A 235 -2.77 7.11 10.32
C TRP A 235 -2.95 8.39 11.13
N ILE A 236 -2.41 9.54 10.67
CA ILE A 236 -2.76 10.86 11.23
C ILE A 236 -4.26 11.12 11.05
N LEU A 237 -4.82 10.91 9.86
CA LEU A 237 -6.25 11.08 9.60
C LEU A 237 -7.10 10.10 10.41
N PHE A 238 -6.69 8.83 10.48
CA PHE A 238 -7.38 7.85 11.32
C PHE A 238 -7.44 8.32 12.78
N GLY A 239 -6.31 8.77 13.33
CA GLY A 239 -6.25 9.29 14.69
C GLY A 239 -7.14 10.51 14.91
N ILE A 240 -7.16 11.46 13.95
CA ILE A 240 -8.05 12.64 13.99
C ILE A 240 -9.51 12.20 14.04
N PHE A 241 -9.93 11.27 13.18
CA PHE A 241 -11.31 10.79 13.16
C PHE A 241 -11.66 9.90 14.36
N PHE A 242 -10.68 9.26 14.98
CA PHE A 242 -10.92 8.48 16.20
C PHE A 242 -11.36 9.33 17.39
N ILE A 243 -11.18 10.66 17.31
CA ILE A 243 -11.70 11.63 18.30
C ILE A 243 -13.22 11.59 18.43
N VAL A 244 -13.93 11.05 17.44
CA VAL A 244 -15.38 10.82 17.45
C VAL A 244 -15.81 10.02 18.67
N VAL A 245 -14.99 9.07 19.11
CA VAL A 245 -15.28 8.17 20.24
C VAL A 245 -15.34 8.92 21.56
N PRO A 246 -14.25 9.56 22.05
CA PRO A 246 -14.31 10.28 23.33
C PRO A 246 -15.24 11.49 23.28
N LEU A 247 -15.34 12.18 22.14
CA LEU A 247 -16.27 13.31 21.99
C LEU A 247 -17.73 12.85 22.10
N GLY A 248 -18.09 11.76 21.42
CA GLY A 248 -19.44 11.19 21.50
C GLY A 248 -19.81 10.74 22.91
N ILE A 249 -18.89 10.03 23.60
CA ILE A 249 -19.06 9.61 24.99
C ILE A 249 -19.30 10.84 25.90
N ASN A 250 -18.47 11.87 25.74
CA ASN A 250 -18.57 13.07 26.60
C ASN A 250 -19.89 13.81 26.39
N ILE A 251 -20.40 13.90 25.15
CA ILE A 251 -21.69 14.52 24.86
C ILE A 251 -22.84 13.72 25.50
N VAL A 252 -22.83 12.40 25.36
CA VAL A 252 -23.84 11.54 26.00
C VAL A 252 -23.77 11.64 27.51
N LYS A 253 -22.58 11.68 28.10
CA LYS A 253 -22.37 11.87 29.54
C LYS A 253 -22.96 13.20 30.04
N GLU A 254 -22.74 14.29 29.30
CA GLU A 254 -23.31 15.59 29.59
C GLU A 254 -24.84 15.59 29.52
N LYS A 255 -25.43 14.85 28.58
CA LYS A 255 -26.88 14.65 28.48
C LYS A 255 -27.43 13.93 29.73
N ASN A 256 -26.82 12.80 30.09
CA ASN A 256 -27.30 11.93 31.18
C ASN A 256 -27.11 12.56 32.56
N LEU A 257 -26.09 13.39 32.76
CA LEU A 257 -25.87 14.13 34.01
C LEU A 257 -26.75 15.37 34.16
N GLY A 258 -27.65 15.66 33.21
CA GLY A 258 -28.49 16.86 33.22
C GLY A 258 -27.69 18.15 33.08
N THR A 259 -26.42 18.09 32.71
CA THR A 259 -25.57 19.29 32.52
C THR A 259 -26.14 20.20 31.44
N ILE A 260 -26.81 19.65 30.43
CA ILE A 260 -27.50 20.41 29.38
C ILE A 260 -28.62 21.29 29.98
N ILE A 261 -29.37 20.78 30.96
CA ILE A 261 -30.43 21.56 31.64
C ILE A 261 -29.83 22.76 32.41
N ARG A 262 -28.71 22.53 33.13
CA ARG A 262 -27.99 23.60 33.84
C ARG A 262 -27.41 24.64 32.90
N ILE A 263 -26.95 24.21 31.72
CA ILE A 263 -26.45 25.10 30.69
C ILE A 263 -27.57 26.00 30.14
N ARG A 264 -28.78 25.47 29.97
CA ARG A 264 -29.96 26.23 29.51
C ARG A 264 -30.38 27.32 30.48
N THR A 265 -30.22 27.07 31.78
CA THR A 265 -30.53 28.09 32.81
C THR A 265 -29.40 29.10 32.98
N SER A 266 -28.23 28.88 32.35
CA SER A 266 -27.11 29.81 32.35
C SER A 266 -27.20 30.81 31.19
N PRO A 267 -26.68 32.04 31.32
CA PRO A 267 -26.70 33.04 30.25
C PRO A 267 -25.62 32.75 29.16
N VAL A 268 -25.47 31.47 28.75
CA VAL A 268 -24.47 31.03 27.75
C VAL A 268 -25.19 30.41 26.55
N SER A 269 -24.89 30.89 25.35
CA SER A 269 -25.49 30.35 24.13
C SER A 269 -24.93 28.96 23.80
N TYR A 270 -25.73 28.10 23.17
CA TYR A 270 -25.30 26.80 22.65
C TYR A 270 -24.09 26.93 21.71
N ALA A 271 -24.08 27.97 20.87
CA ALA A 271 -22.98 28.26 19.97
C ALA A 271 -21.64 28.46 20.72
N THR A 272 -21.67 29.14 21.89
CA THR A 272 -20.44 29.32 22.70
C THR A 272 -19.92 28.00 23.23
N ILE A 273 -20.80 27.08 23.63
CA ILE A 273 -20.41 25.75 24.14
C ILE A 273 -19.89 24.89 23.02
N ALA A 274 -20.57 24.85 21.87
CA ALA A 274 -20.14 24.15 20.69
C ALA A 274 -18.76 24.65 20.19
N SER A 275 -18.56 25.97 20.17
CA SER A 275 -17.26 26.56 19.83
C SER A 275 -16.17 26.17 20.82
N GLY A 276 -16.47 26.06 22.11
CA GLY A 276 -15.52 25.56 23.12
C GLY A 276 -15.08 24.11 22.82
N LYS A 277 -16.03 23.24 22.46
CA LYS A 277 -15.74 21.87 22.04
C LYS A 277 -14.89 21.85 20.77
N ILE A 278 -15.30 22.56 19.72
CA ILE A 278 -14.60 22.60 18.44
C ILE A 278 -13.13 23.03 18.65
N ILE A 279 -12.91 24.13 19.36
CA ILE A 279 -11.56 24.64 19.62
C ILE A 279 -10.71 23.63 20.41
N THR A 280 -11.25 23.06 21.49
CA THR A 280 -10.51 22.12 22.35
C THR A 280 -10.14 20.86 21.59
N TYR A 281 -11.08 20.25 20.87
CA TYR A 281 -10.82 19.01 20.15
C TYR A 281 -9.96 19.22 18.90
N THR A 282 -10.05 20.38 18.23
CA THR A 282 -9.08 20.75 17.17
C THR A 282 -7.66 20.88 17.72
N LEU A 283 -7.49 21.50 18.91
CA LEU A 283 -6.20 21.59 19.55
C LEU A 283 -5.60 20.20 19.87
N ILE A 284 -6.43 19.27 20.33
CA ILE A 284 -6.02 17.88 20.56
C ILE A 284 -5.59 17.20 19.27
N CYS A 285 -6.32 17.37 18.18
CA CYS A 285 -5.94 16.85 16.86
C CYS A 285 -4.59 17.42 16.39
N LEU A 286 -4.32 18.71 16.65
CA LEU A 286 -3.05 19.33 16.34
C LEU A 286 -1.90 18.76 17.19
N ILE A 287 -2.13 18.54 18.49
CA ILE A 287 -1.13 17.90 19.37
C ILE A 287 -0.85 16.47 18.88
N GLN A 288 -1.89 15.71 18.53
CA GLN A 288 -1.76 14.35 17.98
C GLN A 288 -0.99 14.36 16.66
N PHE A 289 -1.29 15.29 15.76
CA PHE A 289 -0.56 15.47 14.50
C PHE A 289 0.94 15.67 14.74
N VAL A 290 1.29 16.60 15.65
CA VAL A 290 2.70 16.86 16.01
C VAL A 290 3.36 15.60 16.59
N LEU A 291 2.67 14.90 17.52
CA LEU A 291 3.18 13.66 18.11
C LEU A 291 3.47 12.60 17.03
N MET A 292 2.54 12.39 16.10
CA MET A 292 2.72 11.39 15.05
C MET A 292 3.83 11.77 14.06
N LEU A 293 4.01 13.06 13.77
CA LEU A 293 5.16 13.54 13.00
C LEU A 293 6.49 13.32 13.73
N LEU A 294 6.53 13.53 15.05
CA LEU A 294 7.71 13.26 15.85
C LEU A 294 8.06 11.75 15.85
N ILE A 295 7.06 10.89 15.98
CA ILE A 295 7.24 9.43 15.87
C ILE A 295 7.82 9.08 14.49
N ALA A 296 7.22 9.59 13.42
CA ALA A 296 7.64 9.31 12.05
C ALA A 296 9.02 9.91 11.72
N ARG A 297 9.47 10.95 12.43
CA ARG A 297 10.76 11.59 12.22
C ARG A 297 11.88 10.95 13.03
N PHE A 298 11.63 10.59 14.31
CA PHE A 298 12.66 10.18 15.25
C PHE A 298 12.61 8.67 15.57
N ILE A 299 11.43 8.06 15.69
CA ILE A 299 11.31 6.64 16.05
C ILE A 299 11.47 5.75 14.80
N PHE A 300 10.96 6.15 13.64
CA PHE A 300 11.07 5.35 12.42
C PHE A 300 12.50 4.96 12.05
N PRO A 301 13.50 5.89 12.05
CA PRO A 301 14.88 5.52 11.76
C PRO A 301 15.45 4.47 12.71
N GLU A 302 15.14 4.52 14.00
CA GLU A 302 15.58 3.55 15.01
C GLU A 302 14.99 2.14 14.74
N LEU A 303 13.86 2.09 14.07
CA LEU A 303 13.19 0.85 13.65
C LEU A 303 13.59 0.38 12.24
N GLY A 304 14.58 1.02 11.61
CA GLY A 304 15.02 0.72 10.26
C GLY A 304 14.06 1.18 9.15
N LEU A 305 13.10 2.06 9.48
CA LEU A 305 12.18 2.68 8.53
C LEU A 305 12.78 3.98 7.96
N ILE A 306 12.34 4.37 6.77
CA ILE A 306 12.73 5.66 6.17
C ILE A 306 12.07 6.79 6.99
N PRO A 307 12.82 7.84 7.41
CA PRO A 307 12.22 8.96 8.13
C PRO A 307 11.23 9.71 7.24
N PHE A 308 10.09 10.09 7.81
CA PHE A 308 9.13 10.93 7.10
C PHE A 308 9.69 12.33 6.88
N LYS A 309 9.67 12.79 5.62
CA LYS A 309 10.13 14.12 5.23
C LYS A 309 8.92 14.94 4.73
N PRO A 310 8.49 15.98 5.45
CA PRO A 310 7.34 16.80 5.02
C PRO A 310 7.64 17.75 3.86
N GLY A 311 8.88 17.77 3.32
CA GLY A 311 9.24 18.59 2.16
C GLY A 311 8.99 20.11 2.32
N GLY A 312 9.09 20.65 3.54
CA GLY A 312 8.76 22.06 3.81
C GLY A 312 7.26 22.39 3.83
N LYS A 313 6.39 21.40 3.70
CA LYS A 313 4.92 21.55 3.56
C LYS A 313 4.14 21.48 4.88
N LEU A 314 4.77 21.76 6.03
CA LEU A 314 4.11 21.68 7.34
C LEU A 314 2.87 22.58 7.45
N ILE A 315 2.91 23.79 6.90
CA ILE A 315 1.75 24.72 6.97
C ILE A 315 0.56 24.17 6.18
N PRO A 316 0.68 23.79 4.90
CA PRO A 316 -0.43 23.15 4.17
C PRO A 316 -0.95 21.89 4.86
N MET A 317 -0.08 21.03 5.37
CA MET A 317 -0.48 19.83 6.12
C MET A 317 -1.30 20.20 7.37
N THR A 318 -0.88 21.21 8.12
CA THR A 318 -1.62 21.70 9.31
C THR A 318 -3.02 22.19 8.94
N ILE A 319 -3.18 22.83 7.79
CA ILE A 319 -4.50 23.27 7.30
C ILE A 319 -5.39 22.06 7.00
N VAL A 320 -4.87 21.03 6.34
CA VAL A 320 -5.62 19.76 6.10
C VAL A 320 -6.04 19.14 7.44
N VAL A 321 -5.17 19.11 8.44
CA VAL A 321 -5.47 18.62 9.79
C VAL A 321 -6.61 19.40 10.44
N ILE A 322 -6.61 20.73 10.34
CA ILE A 322 -7.68 21.58 10.90
C ILE A 322 -9.03 21.27 10.24
N PHE A 323 -9.09 21.20 8.91
CA PHE A 323 -10.35 20.91 8.23
C PHE A 323 -10.82 19.47 8.45
N SER A 324 -9.90 18.51 8.50
CA SER A 324 -10.21 17.12 8.87
C SER A 324 -10.70 17.01 10.32
N SER A 325 -10.12 17.79 11.25
CA SER A 325 -10.60 17.84 12.63
C SER A 325 -12.02 18.42 12.73
N PHE A 326 -12.36 19.43 11.95
CA PHE A 326 -13.73 19.95 11.90
C PHE A 326 -14.69 18.86 11.43
N ALA A 327 -14.38 18.13 10.34
CA ALA A 327 -15.21 17.03 9.86
C ALA A 327 -15.41 15.93 10.93
N ALA A 328 -14.33 15.52 11.60
CA ALA A 328 -14.38 14.54 12.68
C ALA A 328 -15.19 15.02 13.88
N ILE A 329 -15.01 16.29 14.31
CA ILE A 329 -15.73 16.87 15.43
C ILE A 329 -17.23 16.98 15.11
N GLY A 330 -17.60 17.42 13.89
CA GLY A 330 -18.99 17.46 13.45
C GLY A 330 -19.66 16.09 13.53
N LEU A 331 -18.98 15.05 13.05
CA LEU A 331 -19.43 13.67 13.14
C LEU A 331 -19.55 13.19 14.60
N GLY A 332 -18.58 13.50 15.45
CA GLY A 332 -18.59 13.15 16.87
C GLY A 332 -19.73 13.82 17.63
N ILE A 333 -20.02 15.09 17.31
CA ILE A 333 -21.18 15.81 17.87
C ILE A 333 -22.48 15.15 17.41
N LEU A 334 -22.59 14.77 16.14
CA LEU A 334 -23.77 14.11 15.59
C LEU A 334 -24.02 12.76 16.28
N ILE A 335 -22.99 11.89 16.37
CA ILE A 335 -23.10 10.60 17.03
C ILE A 335 -23.48 10.77 18.50
N GLY A 336 -22.80 11.66 19.24
CA GLY A 336 -23.14 11.94 20.64
C GLY A 336 -24.56 12.51 20.82
N THR A 337 -25.08 13.20 19.80
CA THR A 337 -26.47 13.70 19.80
C THR A 337 -27.48 12.57 19.63
N ILE A 338 -27.22 11.63 18.72
CA ILE A 338 -28.14 10.53 18.39
C ILE A 338 -28.14 9.47 19.49
N MET A 339 -26.99 9.12 20.04
CA MET A 339 -26.84 8.04 21.01
C MET A 339 -27.44 8.40 22.36
N LYS A 340 -28.02 7.40 23.04
CA LYS A 340 -28.68 7.56 24.35
C LYS A 340 -27.77 7.23 25.51
N THR A 341 -26.88 6.25 25.36
CA THR A 341 -25.96 5.80 26.41
C THR A 341 -24.49 5.84 25.95
N GLN A 342 -23.56 5.89 26.92
CA GLN A 342 -22.13 5.89 26.63
C GLN A 342 -21.69 4.55 26.01
N GLU A 343 -22.29 3.47 26.45
CA GLU A 343 -22.06 2.09 25.98
C GLU A 343 -22.49 1.91 24.51
N GLN A 344 -23.43 2.70 24.03
CA GLN A 344 -23.80 2.76 22.60
C GLN A 344 -22.86 3.67 21.81
N SER A 345 -22.50 4.83 22.38
CA SER A 345 -21.72 5.85 21.67
C SER A 345 -20.31 5.38 21.33
N ALA A 346 -19.64 4.67 22.26
CA ALA A 346 -18.27 4.23 22.06
C ALA A 346 -18.11 3.24 20.90
N PRO A 347 -18.81 2.08 20.88
CA PRO A 347 -18.63 1.11 19.80
C PRO A 347 -19.16 1.66 18.47
N PHE A 348 -20.28 2.43 18.48
CA PHE A 348 -20.81 3.00 17.25
C PHE A 348 -19.85 4.01 16.63
N GLY A 349 -19.25 4.89 17.43
CA GLY A 349 -18.23 5.83 16.97
C GLY A 349 -16.99 5.12 16.43
N ALA A 350 -16.51 4.08 17.11
CA ALA A 350 -15.35 3.32 16.69
C ALA A 350 -15.61 2.55 15.38
N ILE A 351 -16.71 1.79 15.29
CA ILE A 351 -17.07 1.02 14.09
C ILE A 351 -17.26 1.95 12.89
N PHE A 352 -17.95 3.07 13.08
CA PHE A 352 -18.17 4.04 12.00
C PHE A 352 -16.85 4.65 11.50
N THR A 353 -15.93 4.98 12.41
CA THR A 353 -14.59 5.47 12.07
C THR A 353 -13.80 4.42 11.30
N ILE A 354 -13.84 3.15 11.72
CA ILE A 354 -13.16 2.05 11.02
C ILE A 354 -13.74 1.86 9.61
N ILE A 355 -15.06 1.85 9.45
CA ILE A 355 -15.71 1.69 8.15
C ILE A 355 -15.33 2.85 7.20
N ILE A 356 -15.43 4.10 7.66
CA ILE A 356 -15.07 5.27 6.85
C ILE A 356 -13.58 5.24 6.48
N SER A 357 -12.70 4.77 7.38
CA SER A 357 -11.26 4.67 7.12
C SER A 357 -10.95 3.59 6.08
N ALA A 358 -11.59 2.44 6.18
CA ALA A 358 -11.41 1.34 5.23
C ALA A 358 -11.86 1.78 3.81
N ILE A 359 -13.04 2.41 3.71
CA ILE A 359 -13.55 2.92 2.44
C ILE A 359 -12.71 4.11 1.94
N GLY A 360 -12.23 4.96 2.85
CA GLY A 360 -11.53 6.21 2.54
C GLY A 360 -10.09 6.07 2.06
N GLY A 361 -9.54 4.84 1.99
CA GLY A 361 -8.18 4.64 1.47
C GLY A 361 -7.08 4.73 2.53
N ILE A 362 -7.42 4.65 3.82
CA ILE A 362 -6.45 4.71 4.92
C ILE A 362 -5.69 3.39 5.05
N TRP A 363 -6.40 2.26 4.95
CA TRP A 363 -5.83 0.91 5.09
C TRP A 363 -5.16 0.42 3.82
N VAL A 364 -5.82 0.67 2.69
CA VAL A 364 -5.37 0.30 1.35
C VAL A 364 -5.59 1.51 0.43
N PRO A 365 -4.59 1.95 -0.33
CA PRO A 365 -4.76 3.05 -1.28
C PRO A 365 -5.94 2.81 -2.23
N VAL A 366 -6.74 3.85 -2.49
CA VAL A 366 -7.98 3.75 -3.27
C VAL A 366 -7.74 3.19 -4.68
N TYR A 367 -6.62 3.51 -5.31
CA TYR A 367 -6.29 3.01 -6.66
C TYR A 367 -6.04 1.49 -6.73
N LEU A 368 -5.79 0.83 -5.59
CA LEU A 368 -5.68 -0.64 -5.48
C LEU A 368 -7.01 -1.34 -5.19
N MET A 369 -8.06 -0.57 -4.93
CA MET A 369 -9.40 -1.12 -4.63
C MET A 369 -10.16 -1.50 -5.91
N PRO A 370 -11.13 -2.43 -5.85
CA PRO A 370 -12.08 -2.67 -6.94
C PRO A 370 -12.84 -1.39 -7.33
N GLU A 371 -13.22 -1.26 -8.60
CA GLU A 371 -13.88 -0.04 -9.15
C GLU A 371 -15.10 0.43 -8.33
N ILE A 372 -15.90 -0.50 -7.84
CA ILE A 372 -17.08 -0.17 -7.00
C ILE A 372 -16.64 0.55 -5.72
N MET A 373 -15.58 0.04 -5.07
CA MET A 373 -15.03 0.64 -3.85
C MET A 373 -14.42 2.01 -4.13
N GLN A 374 -13.73 2.18 -5.26
CA GLN A 374 -13.20 3.48 -5.69
C GLN A 374 -14.31 4.53 -5.83
N LYS A 375 -15.45 4.16 -6.43
CA LYS A 375 -16.62 5.06 -6.56
C LYS A 375 -17.22 5.44 -5.20
N VAL A 376 -17.27 4.51 -4.27
CA VAL A 376 -17.79 4.76 -2.91
C VAL A 376 -16.80 5.60 -2.09
N ALA A 377 -15.51 5.39 -2.25
CA ALA A 377 -14.45 6.14 -1.55
C ALA A 377 -14.57 7.65 -1.73
N VAL A 378 -15.02 8.12 -2.91
CA VAL A 378 -15.21 9.54 -3.20
C VAL A 378 -16.14 10.26 -2.21
N PHE A 379 -17.04 9.54 -1.54
CA PHE A 379 -17.94 10.09 -0.53
C PHE A 379 -17.37 10.10 0.89
N SER A 380 -16.21 9.47 1.10
CA SER A 380 -15.58 9.39 2.42
C SER A 380 -14.82 10.69 2.76
N PRO A 381 -15.08 11.32 3.92
CA PRO A 381 -14.31 12.47 4.36
C PRO A 381 -12.83 12.15 4.59
N MET A 382 -12.50 10.91 4.91
CA MET A 382 -11.10 10.48 5.02
C MET A 382 -10.41 10.40 3.66
N ASN A 383 -11.16 10.07 2.59
CA ASN A 383 -10.61 10.09 1.23
C ASN A 383 -10.23 11.52 0.80
N TRP A 384 -11.06 12.50 1.11
CA TRP A 384 -10.71 13.90 0.82
C TRP A 384 -9.46 14.34 1.59
N GLY A 385 -9.36 13.94 2.86
CA GLY A 385 -8.18 14.23 3.68
C GLY A 385 -6.90 13.59 3.14
N ILE A 386 -6.92 12.30 2.78
CA ILE A 386 -5.73 11.60 2.28
C ILE A 386 -5.33 12.10 0.89
N THR A 387 -6.29 12.41 0.02
CA THR A 387 -6.03 13.01 -1.30
C THR A 387 -5.36 14.37 -1.16
N ALA A 388 -5.85 15.24 -0.25
CA ALA A 388 -5.23 16.52 0.03
C ALA A 388 -3.78 16.37 0.54
N PHE A 389 -3.50 15.37 1.38
CA PHE A 389 -2.13 15.07 1.80
C PHE A 389 -1.25 14.61 0.64
N TYR A 390 -1.75 13.75 -0.26
CA TYR A 390 -1.00 13.30 -1.42
C TYR A 390 -0.69 14.45 -2.38
N ASP A 391 -1.66 15.34 -2.62
CA ASP A 391 -1.46 16.51 -3.47
C ASP A 391 -0.36 17.41 -2.92
N ILE A 392 -0.33 17.62 -1.59
CA ILE A 392 0.71 18.43 -0.94
C ILE A 392 2.07 17.74 -0.94
N ILE A 393 2.13 16.46 -0.52
CA ILE A 393 3.39 15.78 -0.21
C ILE A 393 4.00 15.14 -1.46
N LEU A 394 3.21 14.40 -2.23
CA LEU A 394 3.68 13.60 -3.34
C LEU A 394 3.66 14.36 -4.68
N ARG A 395 2.65 15.22 -4.88
CA ARG A 395 2.49 15.99 -6.11
C ARG A 395 3.05 17.40 -6.03
N ASN A 396 3.67 17.76 -4.90
CA ASN A 396 4.21 19.10 -4.60
C ASN A 396 3.18 20.23 -4.81
N GLY A 397 1.89 19.96 -4.55
CA GLY A 397 0.78 20.87 -4.74
C GLY A 397 0.79 22.07 -3.78
N SER A 398 0.07 23.11 -4.17
CA SER A 398 -0.20 24.31 -3.39
C SER A 398 -1.52 24.21 -2.62
N LEU A 399 -1.83 25.20 -1.77
CA LEU A 399 -3.12 25.28 -1.08
C LEU A 399 -4.31 25.43 -2.05
N MET A 400 -4.10 25.97 -3.24
CA MET A 400 -5.14 26.09 -4.25
C MET A 400 -5.49 24.73 -4.86
N ASP A 401 -4.52 23.85 -5.02
CA ASP A 401 -4.71 22.52 -5.60
C ASP A 401 -5.61 21.63 -4.71
N ILE A 402 -5.59 21.85 -3.38
CA ILE A 402 -6.37 21.09 -2.38
C ILE A 402 -7.68 21.80 -1.94
N SER A 403 -7.99 22.93 -2.54
CA SER A 403 -9.14 23.76 -2.11
C SER A 403 -10.47 23.03 -2.18
N LYS A 404 -10.63 22.12 -3.13
CA LYS A 404 -11.83 21.28 -3.30
C LYS A 404 -11.99 20.29 -2.14
N GLU A 405 -10.95 19.62 -1.74
CA GLU A 405 -10.93 18.67 -0.63
C GLU A 405 -11.20 19.37 0.69
N LEU A 406 -10.61 20.54 0.92
CA LEU A 406 -10.88 21.37 2.09
C LEU A 406 -12.34 21.84 2.13
N LEU A 407 -12.90 22.23 0.98
CA LEU A 407 -14.31 22.62 0.88
C LEU A 407 -15.23 21.43 1.22
N PHE A 408 -14.96 20.23 0.72
CA PHE A 408 -15.78 19.05 1.02
C PHE A 408 -15.70 18.68 2.50
N LEU A 409 -14.53 18.72 3.13
CA LEU A 409 -14.36 18.51 4.56
C LEU A 409 -15.17 19.53 5.38
N PHE A 410 -15.13 20.80 4.97
CA PHE A 410 -15.89 21.87 5.63
C PHE A 410 -17.40 21.70 5.45
N LEU A 411 -17.87 21.38 4.25
CA LEU A 411 -19.28 21.12 3.98
C LEU A 411 -19.80 19.92 4.77
N PHE A 412 -18.98 18.87 4.89
CA PHE A 412 -19.32 17.71 5.73
C PHE A 412 -19.47 18.11 7.21
N PHE A 413 -18.55 18.92 7.73
CA PHE A 413 -18.67 19.49 9.08
C PHE A 413 -19.96 20.27 9.25
N VAL A 414 -20.25 21.21 8.34
CA VAL A 414 -21.45 22.04 8.41
C VAL A 414 -22.71 21.17 8.34
N GLY A 415 -22.76 20.20 7.45
CA GLY A 415 -23.89 19.28 7.30
C GLY A 415 -24.15 18.46 8.56
N THR A 416 -23.10 17.82 9.11
CA THR A 416 -23.20 17.00 10.33
C THR A 416 -23.56 17.84 11.56
N PHE A 417 -22.98 19.04 11.66
CA PHE A 417 -23.26 19.95 12.74
C PHE A 417 -24.71 20.48 12.68
N MET A 418 -25.20 20.93 11.52
CA MET A 418 -26.57 21.36 11.31
C MET A 418 -27.60 20.27 11.61
N LEU A 419 -27.29 19.03 11.16
CA LEU A 419 -28.12 17.86 11.46
C LEU A 419 -28.20 17.61 12.98
N SER A 420 -27.07 17.73 13.67
CA SER A 420 -27.04 17.63 15.14
C SER A 420 -27.88 18.70 15.82
N VAL A 421 -27.78 19.95 15.39
CA VAL A 421 -28.61 21.06 15.93
C VAL A 421 -30.10 20.82 15.67
N TRP A 422 -30.47 20.35 14.48
CA TRP A 422 -31.83 20.02 14.12
C TRP A 422 -32.44 18.93 15.00
N ILE A 423 -31.66 17.81 15.21
CA ILE A 423 -32.07 16.70 16.09
C ILE A 423 -32.24 17.19 17.53
N ASN A 424 -31.32 18.00 18.03
CA ASN A 424 -31.39 18.55 19.38
C ASN A 424 -32.63 19.47 19.57
N LYS A 425 -32.96 20.28 18.57
CA LYS A 425 -34.22 21.09 18.59
C LYS A 425 -35.45 20.21 18.63
N ARG A 426 -35.51 19.17 17.76
CA ARG A 426 -36.67 18.26 17.70
C ARG A 426 -36.90 17.52 19.01
N ASN A 427 -35.83 17.15 19.69
CA ASN A 427 -35.87 16.40 20.94
C ASN A 427 -36.04 17.34 22.18
N ASN A 428 -36.31 18.60 22.00
CA ASN A 428 -36.39 19.61 23.06
C ASN A 428 -35.14 19.66 23.96
N LEU A 429 -33.97 19.35 23.39
CA LEU A 429 -32.69 19.35 24.11
C LEU A 429 -31.94 20.69 24.00
N ILE A 430 -32.39 21.60 23.13
CA ILE A 430 -31.89 22.98 22.95
C ILE A 430 -33.04 23.96 22.96
#